data_3ea1ef02290a3c2cfa79b94d159c631d
#
_entry.id   3ea1ef02290a3c2cfa79b94d159c631d
#
_cell.length_a   1.000
_cell.length_b   1.000
_cell.length_c   1.000
_cell.angle_alpha   90.00
_cell.angle_beta   90.00
_cell.angle_gamma   90.00
#
_symmetry.space_group_name_H-M   'P 1'
#
loop_
_entity.id
_entity.type
_entity.pdbx_description
1 polymer ?
#
loop_
_entity_poly.entity_id
_entity_poly.type
_entity_poly.pdbx_seq_one_letter_code
_entity_poly.pdbx_strand_id
1 'polypeptide(L)' 'MAWTEDRVEMLKQLWTDGLSASQIARKMGGVTRNAVIGKVHRLGLS' A
#
# COMPACT_ATOMS: atom_id res chain seq x y z
N MET A 1 3.19 3.99 11.19
CA MET A 1 3.63 2.65 10.78
C MET A 1 4.93 2.75 9.98
N ALA A 2 5.83 1.79 10.17
CA ALA A 2 7.06 1.74 9.38
C ALA A 2 6.83 0.93 8.11
N TRP A 3 7.41 1.39 7.01
CA TRP A 3 7.34 0.68 5.74
C TRP A 3 8.52 -0.29 5.62
N THR A 4 8.36 -1.46 6.23
CA THR A 4 9.36 -2.53 6.12
C THR A 4 9.29 -3.17 4.73
N GLU A 5 10.29 -3.96 4.38
CA GLU A 5 10.30 -4.67 3.10
C GLU A 5 9.07 -5.55 2.95
N ASP A 6 8.68 -6.25 4.00
CA ASP A 6 7.50 -7.12 3.98
C ASP A 6 6.23 -6.33 3.65
N ARG A 7 6.09 -5.17 4.27
CA ARG A 7 4.91 -4.34 4.06
C ARG A 7 4.90 -3.72 2.66
N VAL A 8 6.07 -3.33 2.17
CA VAL A 8 6.19 -2.81 0.81
C VAL A 8 5.81 -3.88 -0.22
N GLU A 9 6.28 -5.10 -0.02
CA GLU A 9 5.94 -6.20 -0.91
C GLU A 9 4.44 -6.50 -0.88
N MET A 10 3.83 -6.47 0.30
CA MET A 10 2.41 -6.68 0.45
C MET A 10 1.62 -5.60 -0.32
N LEU A 11 2.05 -4.35 -0.19
CA LEU A 11 1.44 -3.25 -0.91
C LEU A 11 1.51 -3.47 -2.42
N LYS A 12 2.68 -3.83 -2.92
CA LYS A 12 2.87 -4.07 -4.35
C LYS A 12 1.95 -5.17 -4.86
N GLN A 13 1.85 -6.25 -4.08
CA GLN A 13 1.00 -7.39 -4.47
C GLN A 13 -0.48 -6.98 -4.53
N LEU A 14 -0.95 -6.30 -3.49
CA LEU A 14 -2.35 -5.86 -3.43
C LEU A 14 -2.65 -4.85 -4.52
N TRP A 15 -1.70 -3.97 -4.82
CA TRP A 15 -1.86 -3.00 -5.91
C TRP A 15 -1.97 -3.72 -7.26
N THR A 16 -1.11 -4.69 -7.50
CA THR A 16 -1.12 -5.48 -8.73
C THR A 16 -2.42 -6.27 -8.86
N ASP A 17 -2.97 -6.72 -7.74
CA ASP A 17 -4.25 -7.46 -7.73
C ASP A 17 -5.45 -6.55 -8.02
N GLY A 18 -5.23 -5.26 -8.14
CA GLY A 18 -6.29 -4.33 -8.53
C GLY A 18 -7.09 -3.73 -7.38
N LEU A 19 -6.61 -3.87 -6.14
CA LEU A 19 -7.30 -3.29 -4.99
C LEU A 19 -7.12 -1.77 -4.98
N SER A 20 -8.14 -1.06 -4.46
CA SER A 20 -8.04 0.38 -4.27
C SER A 20 -7.17 0.69 -3.05
N ALA A 21 -6.71 1.95 -2.96
CA ALA A 21 -5.91 2.37 -1.81
C ALA A 21 -6.64 2.15 -0.48
N SER A 22 -7.95 2.40 -0.46
CA SER A 22 -8.76 2.18 0.73
C SER A 22 -8.81 0.69 1.12
N GLN A 23 -8.98 -0.18 0.13
CA GLN A 23 -9.00 -1.61 0.36
C GLN A 23 -7.65 -2.11 0.86
N ILE A 24 -6.57 -1.61 0.28
CA ILE A 24 -5.21 -1.97 0.69
C ILE A 24 -4.96 -1.54 2.13
N ALA A 25 -5.33 -0.30 2.47
CA ALA A 25 -5.15 0.21 3.82
C ALA A 25 -5.89 -0.66 4.83
N ARG A 26 -7.09 -1.10 4.48
CA ARG A 26 -7.90 -1.96 5.34
C ARG A 26 -7.27 -3.33 5.52
N LYS A 27 -6.77 -3.91 4.45
CA LYS A 27 -6.14 -5.23 4.50
C LYS A 27 -4.82 -5.22 5.26
N MET A 28 -4.01 -4.19 5.04
CA MET A 28 -2.71 -4.09 5.70
C MET A 28 -2.83 -3.80 7.19
N GLY A 29 -3.77 -2.93 7.55
CA GLY A 29 -3.91 -2.47 8.93
C GLY A 29 -2.80 -1.52 9.34
N GLY A 30 -3.07 -0.64 10.29
CA GLY A 30 -2.08 0.29 10.82
C GLY A 30 -1.60 1.35 9.83
N VAL A 31 -2.27 1.51 8.71
CA VAL A 31 -1.91 2.48 7.68
C VAL A 31 -3.18 3.12 7.14
N THR A 32 -3.09 4.41 6.79
CA THR A 32 -4.24 5.13 6.24
C THR A 32 -4.25 5.05 4.72
N ARG A 33 -5.40 5.34 4.13
CA ARG A 33 -5.53 5.45 2.68
C ARG A 33 -4.50 6.43 2.10
N ASN A 34 -4.32 7.57 2.74
CA ASN A 34 -3.37 8.59 2.27
C ASN A 34 -1.94 8.08 2.29
N ALA A 35 -1.58 7.32 3.32
CA ALA A 35 -0.26 6.73 3.41
C ALA A 35 -0.01 5.73 2.28
N VAL A 36 -1.03 4.94 1.94
CA VAL A 36 -0.95 3.99 0.83
C VAL A 36 -0.74 4.73 -0.50
N ILE A 37 -1.55 5.76 -0.73
CA ILE A 37 -1.46 6.56 -1.95
C ILE A 37 -0.06 7.18 -2.09
N GLY A 38 0.44 7.77 -1.02
CA GLY A 38 1.77 8.39 -1.03
C GLY A 38 2.87 7.37 -1.31
N LYS A 39 2.77 6.19 -0.73
CA LYS A 39 3.77 5.15 -0.93
C LYS A 39 3.73 4.60 -2.35
N VAL A 40 2.54 4.36 -2.88
CA VAL A 40 2.34 3.90 -4.26
C VAL A 40 2.99 4.90 -5.23
N HIS A 41 2.78 6.19 -4.98
CA HIS A 41 3.36 7.23 -5.81
C HIS A 41 4.89 7.21 -5.75
N ARG A 42 5.45 7.09 -4.55
CA ARG A 42 6.90 7.06 -4.36
C ARG A 42 7.54 5.82 -4.97
N LEU A 43 6.83 4.71 -4.99
CA LEU A 43 7.31 3.46 -5.58
C LEU A 43 7.15 3.44 -7.11
N GLY A 44 6.47 4.42 -7.67
CA GLY A 44 6.25 4.49 -9.10
C GLY A 44 5.23 3.48 -9.60
N LEU A 45 4.32 3.05 -8.75
CA LEU A 45 3.31 2.07 -9.12
C LEU A 45 2.08 2.68 -9.80
N SER A 46 1.88 3.97 -9.63
CA SER A 46 0.72 4.65 -10.23
C SER A 46 1.10 5.47 -11.45
#